data_919af437dbd6ee6d50453251bf7380d0
#
_entry.id   919af437dbd6ee6d50453251bf7380d0
#
_cell.length_a   1.000
_cell.length_b   1.000
_cell.length_c   1.000
_cell.angle_alpha   90.00
_cell.angle_beta   90.00
_cell.angle_gamma   90.00
#
_symmetry.space_group_name_H-M   'P 1'
#
loop_
_entity.id
_entity.type
_entity.pdbx_description
1 polymer ?
#
loop_
_entity_poly.entity_id
_entity_poly.type
_entity_poly.pdbx_seq_one_letter_code
_entity_poly.pdbx_strand_id
1 'polypeptide(L)'
;GEVLEQTYRDLEALAPMVETMAVVPVGITKHREHLTPMRLFSKPEAAAIVDKVTVWQQECREKFGKSFVYLGDEFYLLAEKQLPDASWYDGFPQIENGIGLSRSFIDEWQQIAAKTDVCNHSVDAVIPVGTSAYKILQPLLDNFNNKTGSNTVLSR
;
A
#
# COMPACT_ATOMS: atom_id res chain seq x y z
N GLY A 1 9.02 11.48 13.27
CA GLY A 1 8.59 12.75 13.57
C GLY A 1 9.26 13.89 12.84
N GLU A 2 10.02 14.69 13.56
CA GLU A 2 10.58 15.95 13.07
C GLU A 2 11.52 15.78 11.87
N VAL A 3 12.39 14.77 11.89
CA VAL A 3 13.34 14.51 10.78
C VAL A 3 12.61 14.20 9.47
N LEU A 4 11.56 13.38 9.51
CA LEU A 4 10.77 13.07 8.33
C LEU A 4 10.08 14.34 7.77
N GLU A 5 9.56 15.19 8.65
CA GLU A 5 8.92 16.43 8.25
C GLU A 5 9.93 17.42 7.63
N GLN A 6 11.10 17.56 8.24
CA GLN A 6 12.15 18.40 7.68
C GLN A 6 12.58 17.90 6.29
N THR A 7 12.81 16.56 6.16
CA THR A 7 13.16 15.96 4.87
C THR A 7 12.08 16.21 3.81
N TYR A 8 10.81 16.09 4.19
CA TYR A 8 9.70 16.37 3.28
C TYR A 8 9.72 17.85 2.82
N ARG A 9 9.87 18.80 3.76
CA ARG A 9 9.90 20.24 3.43
C ARG A 9 11.09 20.61 2.54
N ASP A 10 12.26 20.03 2.82
CA ASP A 10 13.47 20.29 2.03
C ASP A 10 13.32 19.76 0.59
N LEU A 11 12.74 18.56 0.41
CA LEU A 11 12.50 17.98 -0.89
C LEU A 11 11.36 18.68 -1.66
N GLU A 12 10.29 19.04 -0.95
CA GLU A 12 9.18 19.82 -1.54
C GLU A 12 9.65 21.16 -2.10
N ALA A 13 10.58 21.83 -1.40
CA ALA A 13 11.14 23.11 -1.84
C ALA A 13 11.98 22.98 -3.13
N LEU A 14 12.42 21.79 -3.49
CA LEU A 14 13.17 21.52 -4.72
C LEU A 14 12.26 21.15 -5.92
N ALA A 15 10.94 21.12 -5.73
CA ALA A 15 10.02 20.89 -6.84
C ALA A 15 10.10 22.01 -7.88
N PRO A 16 10.05 21.75 -9.20
CA PRO A 16 9.76 20.45 -9.82
C PRO A 16 10.99 19.58 -10.10
N MET A 17 12.21 19.97 -9.69
CA MET A 17 13.43 19.18 -9.94
C MET A 17 13.39 17.84 -9.20
N VAL A 18 12.82 17.81 -7.99
CA VAL A 18 12.41 16.61 -7.31
C VAL A 18 10.95 16.35 -7.62
N GLU A 19 10.65 15.24 -8.26
CA GLU A 19 9.29 14.96 -8.74
C GLU A 19 8.44 14.25 -7.70
N THR A 20 9.04 13.36 -6.91
CA THR A 20 8.34 12.51 -5.94
C THR A 20 9.20 12.18 -4.74
N MET A 21 8.56 11.95 -3.60
CA MET A 21 9.17 11.43 -2.38
C MET A 21 8.47 10.12 -1.97
N ALA A 22 9.24 9.03 -1.85
CA ALA A 22 8.75 7.76 -1.31
C ALA A 22 9.09 7.66 0.17
N VAL A 23 8.11 7.28 1.00
CA VAL A 23 8.31 6.99 2.42
C VAL A 23 7.93 5.53 2.66
N VAL A 24 8.94 4.71 2.96
CA VAL A 24 8.77 3.27 3.20
C VAL A 24 9.17 2.91 4.62
N PRO A 25 8.52 1.94 5.26
CA PRO A 25 8.93 1.50 6.60
C PRO A 25 10.22 0.69 6.53
N VAL A 26 10.98 0.69 7.61
CA VAL A 26 12.16 -0.15 7.72
C VAL A 26 11.77 -1.62 7.76
N GLY A 27 12.41 -2.42 6.90
CA GLY A 27 12.37 -3.88 6.99
C GLY A 27 13.55 -4.39 7.82
N ILE A 28 13.29 -5.32 8.76
CA ILE A 28 14.35 -5.94 9.55
C ILE A 28 14.65 -7.31 8.96
N THR A 29 15.89 -7.50 8.52
CA THR A 29 16.40 -8.78 8.00
C THR A 29 17.25 -9.49 9.05
N LYS A 30 17.48 -10.80 8.85
CA LYS A 30 18.34 -11.60 9.74
C LYS A 30 19.82 -11.23 9.66
N HIS A 31 20.24 -10.49 8.65
CA HIS A 31 21.65 -10.16 8.36
C HIS A 31 22.03 -8.76 8.85
N ARG A 32 21.71 -8.44 10.12
CA ARG A 32 21.95 -7.11 10.71
C ARG A 32 22.85 -7.11 11.94
N GLU A 33 23.64 -8.16 12.14
CA GLU A 33 24.40 -8.39 13.37
C GLU A 33 25.37 -7.26 13.77
N HIS A 34 25.84 -6.48 12.81
CA HIS A 34 26.78 -5.36 13.06
C HIS A 34 26.24 -3.99 12.67
N LEU A 35 24.92 -3.88 12.39
CA LEU A 35 24.29 -2.63 12.02
C LEU A 35 23.56 -2.00 13.23
N THR A 36 23.35 -0.69 13.15
CA THR A 36 22.58 0.04 14.17
C THR A 36 21.26 -0.67 14.49
N PRO A 37 20.96 -0.91 15.78
CA PRO A 37 19.69 -1.51 16.17
C PRO A 37 18.51 -0.69 15.65
N MET A 38 17.57 -1.37 15.01
CA MET A 38 16.33 -0.76 14.50
C MET A 38 15.15 -1.58 14.97
N ARG A 39 13.99 -0.96 15.08
CA ARG A 39 12.72 -1.64 15.36
C ARG A 39 11.68 -1.33 14.31
N LEU A 40 10.72 -2.19 14.17
CA LEU A 40 9.55 -1.95 13.34
C LEU A 40 8.67 -0.85 13.95
N PHE A 41 7.89 -0.19 13.12
CA PHE A 41 6.84 0.70 13.57
C PHE A 41 5.75 -0.07 14.31
N SER A 42 5.22 0.52 15.35
CA SER A 42 3.98 0.07 15.97
C SER A 42 2.77 0.57 15.18
N LYS A 43 1.61 -0.04 15.40
CA LYS A 43 0.35 0.39 14.77
C LYS A 43 0.02 1.88 15.01
N PRO A 44 0.10 2.43 16.25
CA PRO A 44 -0.15 3.84 16.49
C PRO A 44 0.85 4.77 15.76
N GLU A 45 2.13 4.38 15.69
CA GLU A 45 3.14 5.16 14.98
C GLU A 45 2.89 5.17 13.47
N ALA A 46 2.54 4.02 12.91
CA ALA A 46 2.16 3.93 11.50
C ALA A 46 0.92 4.78 11.19
N ALA A 47 -0.10 4.73 12.06
CA ALA A 47 -1.29 5.55 11.91
C ALA A 47 -0.97 7.04 11.93
N ALA A 48 -0.12 7.49 12.86
CA ALA A 48 0.30 8.89 12.93
C ALA A 48 1.07 9.35 11.68
N ILE A 49 1.87 8.46 11.08
CA ILE A 49 2.58 8.75 9.82
C ILE A 49 1.58 8.85 8.67
N VAL A 50 0.62 7.93 8.56
CA VAL A 50 -0.43 7.99 7.53
C VAL A 50 -1.20 9.30 7.62
N ASP A 51 -1.64 9.71 8.83
CA ASP A 51 -2.39 10.95 9.02
C ASP A 51 -1.57 12.17 8.62
N LYS A 52 -0.30 12.23 9.05
CA LYS A 52 0.60 13.34 8.72
C LYS A 52 0.84 13.45 7.20
N VAL A 53 1.14 12.34 6.54
CA VAL A 53 1.43 12.34 5.10
C VAL A 53 0.18 12.64 4.28
N THR A 54 -1.00 12.21 4.74
CA THR A 54 -2.27 12.59 4.09
C THR A 54 -2.47 14.11 4.04
N VAL A 55 -2.12 14.81 5.12
CA VAL A 55 -2.16 16.30 5.13
C VAL A 55 -1.16 16.88 4.13
N TRP A 56 0.06 16.38 4.10
CA TRP A 56 1.08 16.84 3.15
C TRP A 56 0.68 16.58 1.69
N GLN A 57 0.06 15.43 1.40
CA GLN A 57 -0.47 15.14 0.08
C GLN A 57 -1.54 16.14 -0.34
N GLN A 58 -2.43 16.53 0.57
CA GLN A 58 -3.44 17.56 0.30
C GLN A 58 -2.79 18.90 -0.02
N GLU A 59 -1.84 19.35 0.82
CA GLU A 59 -1.07 20.58 0.58
C GLU A 59 -0.38 20.58 -0.80
N CYS A 60 0.26 19.45 -1.14
CA CYS A 60 0.93 19.30 -2.44
C CYS A 60 -0.04 19.29 -3.62
N ARG A 61 -1.20 18.65 -3.47
CA ARG A 61 -2.24 18.63 -4.52
C ARG A 61 -2.80 20.03 -4.79
N GLU A 62 -2.98 20.83 -3.74
CA GLU A 62 -3.38 22.25 -3.88
C GLU A 62 -2.30 23.09 -4.57
N LYS A 63 -1.02 22.84 -4.27
CA LYS A 63 0.11 23.61 -4.77
C LYS A 63 0.61 23.16 -6.14
N PHE A 64 0.64 21.87 -6.42
CA PHE A 64 1.27 21.27 -7.60
C PHE A 64 0.31 20.44 -8.46
N GLY A 65 -0.92 20.20 -8.02
CA GLY A 65 -1.88 19.33 -8.69
C GLY A 65 -1.59 17.83 -8.55
N LYS A 66 -0.59 17.43 -7.72
CA LYS A 66 -0.20 16.05 -7.48
C LYS A 66 0.24 15.83 -6.04
N SER A 67 0.22 14.58 -5.57
CA SER A 67 0.46 14.22 -4.18
C SER A 67 1.92 14.41 -3.73
N PHE A 68 2.89 14.33 -4.63
CA PHE A 68 4.34 14.48 -4.41
C PHE A 68 4.95 13.46 -3.44
N VAL A 69 4.39 13.28 -2.24
CA VAL A 69 4.87 12.33 -1.22
C VAL A 69 3.95 11.11 -1.14
N TYR A 70 4.53 9.91 -1.15
CA TYR A 70 3.79 8.66 -1.18
C TYR A 70 4.28 7.70 -0.12
N LEU A 71 3.33 7.01 0.55
CA LEU A 71 3.62 6.00 1.56
C LEU A 71 3.58 4.60 0.98
N GLY A 72 4.53 3.76 1.41
CA GLY A 72 4.46 2.32 1.17
C GLY A 72 3.17 1.72 1.71
N ASP A 73 2.59 0.79 0.96
CA ASP A 73 1.32 0.11 1.31
C ASP A 73 1.37 -0.51 2.71
N GLU A 74 2.56 -0.93 3.15
CA GLU A 74 2.77 -1.53 4.47
C GLU A 74 2.38 -0.58 5.63
N PHE A 75 2.53 0.75 5.49
CA PHE A 75 2.08 1.69 6.51
C PHE A 75 0.57 1.62 6.73
N TYR A 76 -0.21 1.56 5.65
CA TYR A 76 -1.67 1.45 5.72
C TYR A 76 -2.09 0.11 6.33
N LEU A 77 -1.44 -1.00 5.92
CA LEU A 77 -1.72 -2.33 6.45
C LEU A 77 -1.37 -2.46 7.94
N LEU A 78 -0.26 -1.86 8.37
CA LEU A 78 0.17 -1.84 9.77
C LEU A 78 -0.74 -0.95 10.62
N ALA A 79 -1.15 0.18 10.08
CA ALA A 79 -2.09 1.11 10.73
C ALA A 79 -3.53 0.58 10.76
N GLU A 80 -3.83 -0.48 9.99
CA GLU A 80 -5.20 -0.97 9.73
C GLU A 80 -6.10 0.14 9.16
N LYS A 81 -5.53 0.97 8.30
CA LYS A 81 -6.23 2.01 7.55
C LYS A 81 -6.48 1.57 6.12
N GLN A 82 -7.51 2.14 5.51
CA GLN A 82 -7.81 1.89 4.10
C GLN A 82 -6.72 2.46 3.21
N LEU A 83 -6.41 1.72 2.13
CA LEU A 83 -5.54 2.22 1.06
C LEU A 83 -6.25 3.39 0.35
N PRO A 84 -5.52 4.44 -0.03
CA PRO A 84 -6.07 5.51 -0.84
C PRO A 84 -6.65 5.00 -2.17
N ASP A 85 -7.53 5.76 -2.77
CA ASP A 85 -7.99 5.51 -4.13
C ASP A 85 -6.87 5.73 -5.15
N ALA A 86 -6.97 5.10 -6.32
CA ALA A 86 -5.95 5.17 -7.38
C ALA A 86 -5.56 6.61 -7.77
N SER A 87 -6.51 7.55 -7.68
CA SER A 87 -6.29 8.97 -7.98
C SER A 87 -5.25 9.65 -7.07
N TRP A 88 -5.01 9.11 -5.86
CA TRP A 88 -4.01 9.64 -4.93
C TRP A 88 -2.58 9.20 -5.24
N TYR A 89 -2.43 8.21 -6.12
CA TYR A 89 -1.11 7.70 -6.54
C TYR A 89 -0.60 8.36 -7.83
N ASP A 90 -1.36 9.29 -8.43
CA ASP A 90 -0.94 10.10 -9.61
C ASP A 90 -0.30 9.27 -10.75
N GLY A 91 -0.88 8.10 -11.04
CA GLY A 91 -0.37 7.16 -12.05
C GLY A 91 0.70 6.20 -11.54
N PHE A 92 0.86 6.06 -10.23
CA PHE A 92 1.76 5.09 -9.57
C PHE A 92 3.25 5.29 -9.86
N PRO A 93 3.81 6.50 -9.70
CA PRO A 93 5.23 6.76 -10.04
C PRO A 93 6.22 6.02 -9.14
N GLN A 94 5.77 5.43 -8.04
CA GLN A 94 6.59 4.75 -7.04
C GLN A 94 6.19 3.27 -6.84
N ILE A 95 5.55 2.65 -7.84
CA ILE A 95 5.05 1.26 -7.73
C ILE A 95 6.17 0.24 -7.46
N GLU A 96 7.35 0.45 -8.02
CA GLU A 96 8.53 -0.41 -7.82
C GLU A 96 9.04 -0.39 -6.37
N ASN A 97 8.69 0.65 -5.61
CA ASN A 97 8.99 0.78 -4.19
C ASN A 97 7.88 0.24 -3.28
N GLY A 98 6.93 -0.54 -3.83
CA GLY A 98 5.81 -1.11 -3.07
C GLY A 98 4.76 -0.07 -2.65
N ILE A 99 4.63 1.01 -3.43
CA ILE A 99 3.67 2.08 -3.19
C ILE A 99 2.54 2.01 -4.20
N GLY A 100 1.33 1.73 -3.72
CA GLY A 100 0.14 1.59 -4.55
C GLY A 100 0.01 0.24 -5.26
N LEU A 101 0.94 -0.71 -5.02
CA LEU A 101 0.88 -2.06 -5.61
C LEU A 101 -0.40 -2.78 -5.21
N SER A 102 -0.78 -2.68 -3.93
CA SER A 102 -2.03 -3.27 -3.42
C SER A 102 -3.27 -2.63 -4.03
N ARG A 103 -3.27 -1.30 -4.20
CA ARG A 103 -4.38 -0.59 -4.83
C ARG A 103 -4.54 -1.00 -6.30
N SER A 104 -3.45 -1.01 -7.05
CA SER A 104 -3.43 -1.44 -8.45
C SER A 104 -3.97 -2.87 -8.60
N PHE A 105 -3.51 -3.79 -7.76
CA PHE A 105 -3.98 -5.17 -7.75
C PHE A 105 -5.49 -5.27 -7.46
N ILE A 106 -5.99 -4.55 -6.45
CA ILE A 106 -7.41 -4.56 -6.10
C ILE A 106 -8.26 -4.06 -7.28
N ASP A 107 -7.83 -2.98 -7.91
CA ASP A 107 -8.55 -2.37 -9.04
C ASP A 107 -8.57 -3.30 -10.27
N GLU A 108 -7.44 -3.93 -10.60
CA GLU A 108 -7.36 -4.94 -11.66
C GLU A 108 -8.24 -6.15 -11.36
N TRP A 109 -8.18 -6.66 -10.13
CA TRP A 109 -9.04 -7.75 -9.70
C TRP A 109 -10.52 -7.43 -9.89
N GLN A 110 -10.94 -6.24 -9.43
CA GLN A 110 -12.33 -5.79 -9.56
C GLN A 110 -12.77 -5.64 -11.02
N GLN A 111 -11.89 -5.13 -11.88
CA GLN A 111 -12.16 -5.01 -13.33
C GLN A 111 -12.33 -6.37 -14.00
N ILE A 112 -11.48 -7.34 -13.67
CA ILE A 112 -11.57 -8.70 -14.17
C ILE A 112 -12.84 -9.38 -13.64
N ALA A 113 -13.09 -9.29 -12.34
CA ALA A 113 -14.25 -9.88 -11.70
C ALA A 113 -15.59 -9.30 -12.20
N ALA A 114 -15.60 -8.05 -12.66
CA ALA A 114 -16.79 -7.43 -13.27
C ALA A 114 -17.05 -7.90 -14.71
N LYS A 115 -16.00 -8.30 -15.43
CA LYS A 115 -16.09 -8.75 -16.84
C LYS A 115 -16.26 -10.27 -16.97
N THR A 116 -15.95 -11.00 -15.91
CA THR A 116 -16.02 -12.47 -15.92
C THR A 116 -17.46 -12.87 -15.65
N ASP A 117 -18.14 -13.39 -16.64
CA ASP A 117 -19.39 -14.12 -16.44
C ASP A 117 -19.14 -15.28 -15.49
N VAL A 118 -20.14 -15.62 -14.69
CA VAL A 118 -20.05 -16.71 -13.72
C VAL A 118 -19.50 -17.96 -14.42
N CYS A 119 -18.24 -18.28 -14.15
CA CYS A 119 -17.65 -19.50 -14.66
C CYS A 119 -18.44 -20.69 -14.11
N ASN A 120 -18.89 -21.57 -14.99
CA ASN A 120 -19.58 -22.80 -14.61
C ASN A 120 -18.63 -23.84 -13.95
N HIS A 121 -17.42 -23.43 -13.57
CA HIS A 121 -16.42 -24.28 -12.97
C HIS A 121 -16.02 -23.72 -11.61
N SER A 122 -16.35 -24.45 -10.54
CA SER A 122 -15.79 -24.18 -9.22
C SER A 122 -14.30 -24.56 -9.18
N VAL A 123 -13.53 -23.80 -8.42
CA VAL A 123 -12.12 -24.06 -8.18
C VAL A 123 -11.90 -24.35 -6.71
N ASP A 124 -11.32 -25.51 -6.43
CA ASP A 124 -10.87 -25.89 -5.09
C ASP A 124 -9.34 -25.74 -5.05
N ALA A 125 -8.85 -24.79 -4.30
CA ALA A 125 -7.42 -24.53 -4.20
C ALA A 125 -7.02 -24.01 -2.83
N VAL A 126 -5.75 -24.22 -2.46
CA VAL A 126 -5.12 -23.60 -1.28
C VAL A 126 -3.99 -22.71 -1.78
N ILE A 127 -4.05 -21.43 -1.43
CA ILE A 127 -3.06 -20.44 -1.83
C ILE A 127 -2.25 -20.03 -0.60
N PRO A 128 -0.95 -20.40 -0.51
CA PRO A 128 -0.09 -19.93 0.57
C PRO A 128 0.22 -18.44 0.39
N VAL A 129 0.06 -17.67 1.49
CA VAL A 129 0.26 -16.22 1.44
C VAL A 129 0.96 -15.70 2.69
N GLY A 130 1.70 -14.61 2.56
CA GLY A 130 2.24 -13.86 3.69
C GLY A 130 1.13 -13.10 4.47
N THR A 131 1.43 -12.78 5.73
CA THR A 131 0.47 -12.14 6.64
C THR A 131 -0.10 -10.83 6.11
N SER A 132 0.71 -10.01 5.46
CA SER A 132 0.27 -8.72 4.89
C SER A 132 -0.66 -8.93 3.69
N ALA A 133 -0.28 -9.84 2.77
CA ALA A 133 -1.08 -10.17 1.61
C ALA A 133 -2.43 -10.80 1.98
N TYR A 134 -2.48 -11.59 3.06
CA TYR A 134 -3.71 -12.19 3.55
C TYR A 134 -4.82 -11.15 3.78
N LYS A 135 -4.47 -10.02 4.40
CA LYS A 135 -5.44 -8.95 4.72
C LYS A 135 -6.09 -8.35 3.46
N ILE A 136 -5.32 -8.30 2.36
CA ILE A 136 -5.79 -7.76 1.07
C ILE A 136 -6.58 -8.81 0.30
N LEU A 137 -6.06 -10.03 0.25
CA LEU A 137 -6.60 -11.07 -0.64
C LEU A 137 -7.86 -11.73 -0.09
N GLN A 138 -8.00 -11.87 1.25
CA GLN A 138 -9.13 -12.57 1.84
C GLN A 138 -10.50 -12.01 1.39
N PRO A 139 -10.79 -10.70 1.51
CA PRO A 139 -12.09 -10.18 1.08
C PRO A 139 -12.34 -10.30 -0.43
N LEU A 140 -11.28 -10.27 -1.25
CA LEU A 140 -11.38 -10.46 -2.69
C LEU A 140 -11.73 -11.92 -3.02
N LEU A 141 -11.07 -12.84 -2.33
CA LEU A 141 -11.29 -14.27 -2.51
C LEU A 141 -12.67 -14.70 -2.00
N ASP A 142 -13.12 -14.16 -0.87
CA ASP A 142 -14.47 -14.43 -0.36
C ASP A 142 -15.54 -14.00 -1.39
N ASN A 143 -15.35 -12.84 -2.02
CA ASN A 143 -16.24 -12.37 -3.09
C ASN A 143 -16.19 -13.30 -4.31
N PHE A 144 -15.00 -13.74 -4.71
CA PHE A 144 -14.82 -14.69 -5.81
C PHE A 144 -15.50 -16.03 -5.53
N ASN A 145 -15.25 -16.64 -4.36
CA ASN A 145 -15.85 -17.89 -3.95
C ASN A 145 -17.40 -17.82 -3.97
N ASN A 146 -17.94 -16.72 -3.41
CA ASN A 146 -19.39 -16.51 -3.39
C ASN A 146 -20.01 -16.38 -4.78
N LYS A 147 -19.30 -15.76 -5.74
CA LYS A 147 -19.79 -15.59 -7.10
C LYS A 147 -19.71 -16.87 -7.93
N THR A 148 -18.67 -17.65 -7.73
CA THR A 148 -18.36 -18.81 -8.59
C THR A 148 -18.73 -20.15 -7.99
N GLY A 149 -19.11 -20.19 -6.71
CA GLY A 149 -19.29 -21.46 -5.98
C GLY A 149 -17.96 -22.18 -5.71
N SER A 150 -16.84 -21.49 -5.81
CA SER A 150 -15.50 -22.02 -5.53
C SER A 150 -15.25 -22.17 -4.03
N ASN A 151 -14.28 -23.02 -3.70
CA ASN A 151 -13.81 -23.23 -2.32
C ASN A 151 -12.29 -23.05 -2.27
N THR A 152 -11.83 -21.89 -2.69
CA THR A 152 -10.42 -21.53 -2.60
C THR A 152 -10.15 -20.88 -1.25
N VAL A 153 -9.08 -21.30 -0.57
CA VAL A 153 -8.72 -20.82 0.76
C VAL A 153 -7.29 -20.28 0.79
N LEU A 154 -7.06 -19.26 1.63
CA LEU A 154 -5.70 -18.76 1.90
C LEU A 154 -5.10 -19.51 3.09
N SER A 155 -3.85 -19.92 2.97
CA SER A 155 -3.03 -20.50 4.03
C SER A 155 -1.90 -19.53 4.42
N ARG A 156 -1.74 -19.27 5.72
CA ARG A 156 -0.65 -18.44 6.27
C ARG A 156 0.53 -19.29 6.67
#